data_8dcc8540b990b6330a9cb436f5940607
#
_entry.id   8dcc8540b990b6330a9cb436f5940607
#
_cell.length_a   1.000
_cell.length_b   1.000
_cell.length_c   1.000
_cell.angle_alpha   90.00
_cell.angle_beta   90.00
_cell.angle_gamma   90.00
#
_symmetry.space_group_name_H-M   'P 1'
#
loop_
_entity.id
_entity.type
_entity.pdbx_description
1 polymer ?
#
loop_
_entity_poly.entity_id
_entity_poly.type
_entity_poly.pdbx_seq_one_letter_code
_entity_poly.pdbx_strand_id
1 'polypeptide(L)'
;MDDIKEKIKQALRHIWINKYRLFFCLLTLCCLFGLVHYFKSADSATASISFNYSEAALGMNPNKTRFNAYEIVSDEVMERAIRRVGLQDSLTASQLAECLYLSPDGTGSTNGSEYISTNYYLSINTRKLNLGNRKPTDLLQSVCVSR
;
A
#
# COMPACT_ATOMS: atom_id res chain seq x y z
N MET A 1 8.72 -24.08 -48.59
CA MET A 1 8.43 -22.65 -48.20
C MET A 1 6.96 -22.30 -48.45
N ASP A 2 6.30 -22.93 -49.37
CA ASP A 2 4.89 -22.65 -49.73
C ASP A 2 3.87 -23.24 -48.73
N ASP A 3 4.17 -24.39 -48.13
CA ASP A 3 3.34 -24.99 -47.07
C ASP A 3 3.17 -24.10 -45.81
N ILE A 4 4.22 -23.40 -45.47
CA ILE A 4 4.19 -22.44 -44.33
C ILE A 4 3.31 -21.22 -44.66
N LYS A 5 3.39 -20.71 -45.89
CA LYS A 5 2.56 -19.59 -46.37
C LYS A 5 1.07 -19.95 -46.41
N GLU A 6 0.73 -21.16 -46.82
CA GLU A 6 -0.66 -21.61 -46.79
C GLU A 6 -1.20 -21.77 -45.38
N LYS A 7 -0.44 -22.32 -44.43
CA LYS A 7 -0.83 -22.43 -43.03
C LYS A 7 -1.05 -21.06 -42.40
N ILE A 8 -0.20 -20.09 -42.70
CA ILE A 8 -0.35 -18.69 -42.22
C ILE A 8 -1.63 -18.07 -42.81
N LYS A 9 -1.89 -18.29 -44.11
CA LYS A 9 -3.09 -17.75 -44.76
C LYS A 9 -4.38 -18.35 -44.22
N GLN A 10 -4.39 -19.63 -43.90
CA GLN A 10 -5.52 -20.31 -43.28
C GLN A 10 -5.74 -19.80 -41.85
N ALA A 11 -4.68 -19.62 -41.05
CA ALA A 11 -4.76 -19.04 -39.70
C ALA A 11 -5.31 -17.61 -39.73
N LEU A 12 -4.83 -16.76 -40.62
CA LEU A 12 -5.32 -15.40 -40.80
C LEU A 12 -6.80 -15.35 -41.20
N ARG A 13 -7.23 -16.26 -42.10
CA ARG A 13 -8.63 -16.36 -42.50
C ARG A 13 -9.52 -16.79 -41.32
N HIS A 14 -9.04 -17.71 -40.49
CA HIS A 14 -9.77 -18.16 -39.29
C HIS A 14 -9.90 -17.04 -38.24
N ILE A 15 -8.85 -16.24 -38.05
CA ILE A 15 -8.87 -15.05 -37.20
C ILE A 15 -9.87 -14.01 -37.74
N TRP A 16 -9.90 -13.80 -39.04
CA TRP A 16 -10.79 -12.82 -39.66
C TRP A 16 -12.27 -13.20 -39.56
N ILE A 17 -12.60 -14.49 -39.73
CA ILE A 17 -13.97 -15.01 -39.58
C ILE A 17 -14.44 -14.91 -38.13
N ASN A 18 -13.54 -15.15 -37.16
CA ASN A 18 -13.87 -15.14 -35.73
C ASN A 18 -13.52 -13.83 -35.01
N LYS A 19 -13.25 -12.74 -35.74
CA LYS A 19 -12.78 -11.47 -35.21
C LYS A 19 -13.67 -10.91 -34.06
N TYR A 20 -14.98 -11.06 -34.19
CA TYR A 20 -15.90 -10.59 -33.13
C TYR A 20 -15.84 -11.47 -31.88
N ARG A 21 -15.71 -12.80 -32.04
CA ARG A 21 -15.54 -13.73 -30.89
C ARG A 21 -14.23 -13.45 -30.16
N LEU A 22 -13.13 -13.26 -30.92
CA LEU A 22 -11.82 -12.90 -30.34
C LEU A 22 -11.87 -11.54 -29.62
N PHE A 23 -12.54 -10.55 -30.21
CA PHE A 23 -12.72 -9.24 -29.60
C PHE A 23 -13.48 -9.33 -28.27
N PHE A 24 -14.61 -10.05 -28.23
CA PHE A 24 -15.38 -10.26 -27.01
C PHE A 24 -14.61 -11.03 -25.94
N CYS A 25 -13.85 -12.09 -26.32
CA CYS A 25 -12.98 -12.80 -25.38
C CYS A 25 -11.91 -11.89 -24.79
N LEU A 26 -11.25 -11.07 -25.60
CA LEU A 26 -10.24 -10.11 -25.14
C LEU A 26 -10.85 -9.06 -24.22
N LEU A 27 -12.02 -8.51 -24.57
CA LEU A 27 -12.74 -7.54 -23.76
C LEU A 27 -13.12 -8.14 -22.38
N THR A 28 -13.64 -9.36 -22.37
CA THR A 28 -14.00 -10.06 -21.13
C THR A 28 -12.78 -10.29 -20.25
N LEU A 29 -11.65 -10.69 -20.84
CA LEU A 29 -10.40 -10.90 -20.13
C LEU A 29 -9.88 -9.59 -19.53
N CYS A 30 -9.92 -8.48 -20.26
CA CYS A 30 -9.55 -7.15 -19.76
C CYS A 30 -10.45 -6.68 -18.62
N CYS A 31 -11.77 -6.91 -18.72
CA CYS A 31 -12.70 -6.58 -17.64
C CYS A 31 -12.44 -7.39 -16.38
N LEU A 32 -12.20 -8.71 -16.51
CA LEU A 32 -11.85 -9.57 -15.38
C LEU A 32 -10.53 -9.14 -14.73
N PHE A 33 -9.52 -8.81 -15.53
CA PHE A 33 -8.23 -8.34 -15.03
C PHE A 33 -8.37 -6.99 -14.29
N GLY A 34 -9.18 -6.08 -14.85
CA GLY A 34 -9.51 -4.79 -14.23
C GLY A 34 -10.23 -4.95 -12.89
N LEU A 35 -11.21 -5.86 -12.82
CA LEU A 35 -11.91 -6.17 -11.58
C LEU A 35 -10.97 -6.75 -10.51
N VAL A 36 -10.14 -7.73 -10.86
CA VAL A 36 -9.17 -8.32 -9.92
C VAL A 36 -8.19 -7.27 -9.41
N HIS A 37 -7.73 -6.38 -10.28
CA HIS A 37 -6.82 -5.30 -9.90
C HIS A 37 -7.50 -4.28 -8.98
N TYR A 38 -8.76 -3.92 -9.28
CA TYR A 38 -9.56 -3.02 -8.46
C TYR A 38 -9.76 -3.56 -7.04
N PHE A 39 -10.15 -4.84 -6.90
CA PHE A 39 -10.32 -5.45 -5.58
C PHE A 39 -9.01 -5.60 -4.80
N LYS A 40 -7.87 -5.86 -5.48
CA LYS A 40 -6.56 -5.93 -4.80
C LYS A 40 -6.08 -4.59 -4.27
N SER A 41 -6.33 -3.50 -4.97
CA SER A 41 -5.89 -2.15 -4.54
C SER A 41 -6.79 -1.53 -3.47
N ALA A 42 -7.99 -2.06 -3.26
CA ALA A 42 -8.91 -1.58 -2.23
C ALA A 42 -8.48 -1.93 -0.80
N ASP A 43 -7.61 -2.93 -0.61
CA ASP A 43 -7.23 -3.47 0.70
C ASP A 43 -5.94 -2.87 1.26
N SER A 44 -5.31 -1.93 0.58
CA SER A 44 -4.06 -1.32 1.02
C SER A 44 -4.05 0.19 0.84
N ALA A 45 -3.37 0.86 1.74
CA ALA A 45 -3.08 2.29 1.65
C ALA A 45 -1.64 2.56 2.09
N THR A 46 -1.04 3.62 1.55
CA THR A 46 0.31 4.05 1.93
C THR A 46 0.31 5.56 2.13
N ALA A 47 0.97 6.02 3.20
CA ALA A 47 1.24 7.43 3.47
C ALA A 47 2.75 7.66 3.60
N SER A 48 3.22 8.80 3.10
CA SER A 48 4.58 9.27 3.34
C SER A 48 4.58 10.17 4.57
N ILE A 49 5.52 9.93 5.47
CA ILE A 49 5.75 10.73 6.68
C ILE A 49 7.13 11.34 6.56
N SER A 50 7.22 12.67 6.62
CA SER A 50 8.48 13.41 6.58
C SER A 50 8.68 14.18 7.88
N PHE A 51 9.87 14.03 8.48
CA PHE A 51 10.30 14.78 9.65
C PHE A 51 11.17 15.95 9.20
N ASN A 52 10.55 17.12 9.05
CA ASN A 52 11.19 18.32 8.49
C ASN A 52 11.56 19.31 9.58
N TYR A 53 12.49 18.93 10.46
CA TYR A 53 13.11 19.82 11.45
C TYR A 53 14.62 19.54 11.52
N SER A 54 15.41 20.52 11.97
CA SER A 54 16.88 20.52 11.87
C SER A 54 17.53 19.33 12.58
N GLU A 55 16.98 18.92 13.73
CA GLU A 55 17.52 17.83 14.53
C GLU A 55 17.17 16.45 14.02
N ALA A 56 16.18 16.32 13.12
CA ALA A 56 15.76 15.03 12.55
C ALA A 56 16.91 14.33 11.81
N ALA A 57 17.72 15.08 11.07
CA ALA A 57 18.89 14.56 10.37
C ALA A 57 19.99 14.04 11.30
N LEU A 58 19.98 14.45 12.56
CA LEU A 58 20.88 14.00 13.63
C LEU A 58 20.30 12.86 14.46
N GLY A 59 19.09 12.37 14.11
CA GLY A 59 18.38 11.34 14.86
C GLY A 59 17.85 11.82 16.21
N MET A 60 17.54 13.10 16.33
CA MET A 60 17.06 13.71 17.58
C MET A 60 15.68 14.34 17.36
N ASN A 61 14.86 14.30 18.40
CA ASN A 61 13.62 15.07 18.49
C ASN A 61 13.94 16.57 18.81
N PRO A 62 13.00 17.50 18.60
CA PRO A 62 13.20 18.91 18.97
C PRO A 62 13.55 19.14 20.45
N ASN A 63 13.14 18.23 21.34
CA ASN A 63 13.46 18.23 22.77
C ASN A 63 14.83 17.57 23.09
N LYS A 64 15.65 17.28 22.08
CA LYS A 64 16.97 16.64 22.16
C LYS A 64 16.96 15.18 22.67
N THR A 65 15.80 14.55 22.74
CA THR A 65 15.73 13.09 22.97
C THR A 65 16.03 12.34 21.66
N ARG A 66 16.44 11.08 21.78
CA ARG A 66 16.68 10.24 20.59
C ARG A 66 15.38 10.03 19.83
N PHE A 67 15.43 10.25 18.52
CA PHE A 67 14.31 10.03 17.63
C PHE A 67 14.07 8.51 17.42
N ASN A 68 12.83 8.09 17.60
CA ASN A 68 12.40 6.73 17.33
C ASN A 68 11.15 6.76 16.42
N ALA A 69 11.33 6.47 15.13
CA ALA A 69 10.23 6.45 14.16
C ALA A 69 9.14 5.42 14.52
N TYR A 70 9.51 4.34 15.21
CA TYR A 70 8.58 3.29 15.59
C TYR A 70 7.59 3.69 16.68
N GLU A 71 7.77 4.86 17.33
CA GLU A 71 6.74 5.41 18.23
C GLU A 71 5.41 5.69 17.53
N ILE A 72 5.43 5.89 16.20
CA ILE A 72 4.22 6.07 15.37
C ILE A 72 3.35 4.81 15.37
N VAL A 73 3.96 3.65 15.51
CA VAL A 73 3.28 2.35 15.56
C VAL A 73 3.18 1.78 16.98
N SER A 74 3.28 2.65 18.00
CA SER A 74 3.10 2.24 19.40
C SER A 74 1.63 1.91 19.70
N ASP A 75 1.41 1.04 20.68
CA ASP A 75 0.06 0.61 21.08
C ASP A 75 -0.84 1.79 21.45
N GLU A 76 -0.31 2.82 22.11
CA GLU A 76 -1.05 4.01 22.48
C GLU A 76 -1.56 4.81 21.28
N VAL A 77 -0.73 4.93 20.22
CA VAL A 77 -1.12 5.61 18.98
C VAL A 77 -2.16 4.76 18.25
N MET A 78 -1.99 3.44 18.23
CA MET A 78 -2.95 2.51 17.60
C MET A 78 -4.30 2.56 18.29
N GLU A 79 -4.36 2.53 19.61
CA GLU A 79 -5.62 2.65 20.36
C GLU A 79 -6.33 3.97 20.12
N ARG A 80 -5.58 5.08 20.06
CA ARG A 80 -6.16 6.40 19.74
C ARG A 80 -6.72 6.43 18.33
N ALA A 81 -6.00 5.85 17.38
CA ALA A 81 -6.44 5.76 15.98
C ALA A 81 -7.72 4.92 15.85
N ILE A 82 -7.77 3.75 16.49
CA ILE A 82 -8.93 2.85 16.51
C ILE A 82 -10.16 3.56 17.10
N ARG A 83 -10.00 4.26 18.23
CA ARG A 83 -11.07 5.05 18.85
C ARG A 83 -11.57 6.17 17.95
N ARG A 84 -10.68 6.86 17.26
CA ARG A 84 -11.04 7.95 16.35
C ARG A 84 -11.87 7.49 15.16
N VAL A 85 -11.60 6.29 14.64
CA VAL A 85 -12.36 5.70 13.52
C VAL A 85 -13.63 4.98 14.01
N GLY A 86 -13.78 4.76 15.33
CA GLY A 86 -14.94 4.09 15.93
C GLY A 86 -14.91 2.58 15.69
N LEU A 87 -13.73 1.96 15.77
CA LEU A 87 -13.53 0.51 15.57
C LEU A 87 -13.11 -0.22 16.86
N GLN A 88 -13.27 0.41 18.04
CA GLN A 88 -12.84 -0.14 19.32
C GLN A 88 -13.48 -1.49 19.68
N ASP A 89 -14.68 -1.77 19.16
CA ASP A 89 -15.40 -3.01 19.42
C ASP A 89 -15.01 -4.15 18.47
N SER A 90 -14.30 -3.85 17.38
CA SER A 90 -13.99 -4.81 16.31
C SER A 90 -12.50 -4.97 16.03
N LEU A 91 -11.65 -4.09 16.55
CA LEU A 91 -10.21 -4.07 16.23
C LEU A 91 -9.39 -3.76 17.48
N THR A 92 -8.33 -4.54 17.71
CA THR A 92 -7.35 -4.31 18.78
C THR A 92 -6.08 -3.64 18.25
N ALA A 93 -5.32 -2.97 19.14
CA ALA A 93 -4.06 -2.32 18.79
C ALA A 93 -3.06 -3.31 18.16
N SER A 94 -2.94 -4.52 18.71
CA SER A 94 -2.05 -5.55 18.19
C SER A 94 -2.44 -6.02 16.78
N GLN A 95 -3.73 -6.21 16.52
CA GLN A 95 -4.20 -6.57 15.17
C GLN A 95 -3.92 -5.47 14.14
N LEU A 96 -4.04 -4.20 14.53
CA LEU A 96 -3.72 -3.08 13.67
C LEU A 96 -2.20 -3.00 13.44
N ALA A 97 -1.38 -3.18 14.48
CA ALA A 97 0.08 -3.17 14.38
C ALA A 97 0.62 -4.26 13.45
N GLU A 98 0.04 -5.47 13.45
CA GLU A 98 0.41 -6.56 12.52
C GLU A 98 0.14 -6.23 11.04
N CYS A 99 -0.77 -5.29 10.77
CA CYS A 99 -1.15 -4.89 9.42
C CYS A 99 -0.45 -3.62 8.95
N LEU A 100 0.32 -2.96 9.83
CA LEU A 100 1.08 -1.74 9.55
C LEU A 100 2.55 -2.05 9.31
N TYR A 101 3.10 -1.44 8.28
CA TYR A 101 4.51 -1.56 7.92
C TYR A 101 5.10 -0.16 7.80
N LEU A 102 6.12 0.11 8.62
CA LEU A 102 6.91 1.34 8.55
C LEU A 102 8.24 1.02 7.89
N SER A 103 8.56 1.68 6.79
CA SER A 103 9.83 1.52 6.09
C SER A 103 10.48 2.87 5.81
N PRO A 104 11.81 3.00 5.98
CA PRO A 104 12.52 4.21 5.58
C PRO A 104 12.52 4.36 4.06
N ASP A 105 12.48 5.60 3.58
CA ASP A 105 12.47 5.96 2.15
C ASP A 105 13.84 5.76 1.47
N GLY A 106 14.86 5.34 2.19
CA GLY A 106 16.23 5.28 1.67
C GLY A 106 16.93 6.63 1.57
N THR A 107 16.22 7.74 1.78
CA THR A 107 16.81 9.08 1.91
C THR A 107 17.13 9.37 3.36
N GLY A 108 18.39 9.60 3.67
CA GLY A 108 18.81 9.89 5.03
C GLY A 108 20.28 10.24 5.10
N SER A 109 20.78 10.51 6.29
CA SER A 109 22.18 10.78 6.56
C SER A 109 22.77 9.69 7.44
N THR A 110 24.08 9.54 7.39
CA THR A 110 24.81 8.68 8.31
C THR A 110 25.41 9.54 9.41
N ASN A 111 25.10 9.19 10.65
CA ASN A 111 25.78 9.76 11.82
C ASN A 111 26.63 8.65 12.44
N GLY A 112 27.92 8.65 12.12
CA GLY A 112 28.80 7.54 12.46
C GLY A 112 28.47 6.26 11.68
N SER A 113 28.12 5.17 12.39
CA SER A 113 27.71 3.88 11.79
C SER A 113 26.19 3.70 11.65
N GLU A 114 25.39 4.70 12.07
CA GLU A 114 23.94 4.59 12.09
C GLU A 114 23.32 5.38 10.92
N TYR A 115 22.46 4.70 10.17
CA TYR A 115 21.68 5.32 9.11
C TYR A 115 20.41 5.94 9.71
N ILE A 116 20.21 7.24 9.46
CA ILE A 116 19.05 7.99 9.96
C ILE A 116 18.24 8.45 8.76
N SER A 117 17.05 7.91 8.62
CA SER A 117 16.08 8.39 7.63
C SER A 117 15.21 9.49 8.22
N THR A 118 14.93 10.52 7.42
CA THR A 118 13.97 11.58 7.76
C THR A 118 12.63 11.38 7.07
N ASN A 119 12.56 10.44 6.14
CA ASN A 119 11.34 10.11 5.41
C ASN A 119 11.01 8.63 5.58
N TYR A 120 9.75 8.34 5.83
CA TYR A 120 9.23 6.99 6.02
C TYR A 120 7.96 6.80 5.23
N TYR A 121 7.75 5.58 4.75
CA TYR A 121 6.49 5.11 4.22
C TYR A 121 5.77 4.28 5.29
N LEU A 122 4.57 4.71 5.66
CA LEU A 122 3.66 3.94 6.48
C LEU A 122 2.62 3.30 5.57
N SER A 123 2.64 1.99 5.47
CA SER A 123 1.68 1.22 4.68
C SER A 123 0.81 0.35 5.56
N ILE A 124 -0.46 0.23 5.20
CA ILE A 124 -1.43 -0.64 5.86
C ILE A 124 -1.97 -1.65 4.86
N ASN A 125 -2.07 -2.91 5.30
CA ASN A 125 -2.74 -3.96 4.55
C ASN A 125 -3.91 -4.48 5.39
N THR A 126 -5.11 -4.09 5.02
CA THR A 126 -6.33 -4.36 5.79
C THR A 126 -7.05 -5.64 5.38
N ARG A 127 -6.45 -6.47 4.53
CA ARG A 127 -7.06 -7.70 4.00
C ARG A 127 -7.52 -8.67 5.09
N LYS A 128 -6.83 -8.66 6.24
CA LYS A 128 -7.15 -9.51 7.39
C LYS A 128 -8.03 -8.82 8.44
N LEU A 129 -8.31 -7.52 8.25
CA LEU A 129 -9.07 -6.73 9.20
C LEU A 129 -10.52 -6.60 8.75
N ASN A 130 -11.44 -6.74 9.69
CA ASN A 130 -12.85 -6.44 9.43
C ASN A 130 -13.12 -4.95 9.68
N LEU A 131 -12.94 -4.14 8.65
CA LEU A 131 -13.15 -2.70 8.72
C LEU A 131 -14.62 -2.28 8.52
N GLY A 132 -15.52 -3.22 8.22
CA GLY A 132 -16.89 -2.89 7.86
C GLY A 132 -16.93 -1.99 6.61
N ASN A 133 -17.54 -0.80 6.73
CA ASN A 133 -17.64 0.18 5.64
C ASN A 133 -16.48 1.20 5.63
N ARG A 134 -15.45 1.03 6.47
CA ARG A 134 -14.31 1.96 6.57
C ARG A 134 -13.26 1.64 5.55
N LYS A 135 -12.59 2.68 5.03
CA LYS A 135 -11.49 2.53 4.07
C LYS A 135 -10.14 2.41 4.79
N PRO A 136 -9.17 1.70 4.22
CA PRO A 136 -7.80 1.65 4.77
C PRO A 136 -7.18 3.05 4.94
N THR A 137 -7.53 3.98 4.04
CA THR A 137 -7.07 5.38 4.08
C THR A 137 -7.53 6.12 5.33
N ASP A 138 -8.76 5.89 5.80
CA ASP A 138 -9.31 6.57 6.97
C ASP A 138 -8.54 6.15 8.24
N LEU A 139 -8.20 4.86 8.32
CA LEU A 139 -7.44 4.29 9.42
C LEU A 139 -5.99 4.80 9.39
N LEU A 140 -5.35 4.80 8.22
CA LEU A 140 -4.00 5.30 8.05
C LEU A 140 -3.90 6.80 8.40
N GLN A 141 -4.86 7.60 7.94
CA GLN A 141 -4.94 9.01 8.28
C GLN A 141 -5.12 9.21 9.80
N SER A 142 -5.95 8.39 10.45
CA SER A 142 -6.14 8.49 11.90
C SER A 142 -4.86 8.18 12.67
N VAL A 143 -4.04 7.22 12.24
CA VAL A 143 -2.72 6.92 12.82
C VAL A 143 -1.80 8.13 12.69
N CYS A 144 -1.70 8.73 11.49
CA CYS A 144 -0.85 9.90 11.24
C CYS A 144 -1.24 11.14 12.08
N VAL A 145 -2.53 11.30 12.38
CA VAL A 145 -3.05 12.46 13.14
C VAL A 145 -3.10 12.22 14.64
N SER A 146 -2.96 10.97 15.11
CA SER A 146 -3.03 10.60 16.53
C SER A 146 -1.73 10.78 17.32
N ARG A 147 -0.69 11.30 16.65
CA ARG A 147 0.62 11.61 17.22
C ARG A 147 0.61 12.85 18.13
#